data_cf794cec9ca5ff72b4edcfc53add1479
#
_entry.id   cf794cec9ca5ff72b4edcfc53add1479
#
_cell.length_a   1.000
_cell.length_b   1.000
_cell.length_c   1.000
_cell.angle_alpha   90.00
_cell.angle_beta   90.00
_cell.angle_gamma   90.00
#
_symmetry.space_group_name_H-M   'P 1'
#
loop_
_entity.id
_entity.type
_entity.pdbx_description
1 polymer ?
#
loop_
_entity_poly.entity_id
_entity_poly.type
_entity_poly.pdbx_seq_one_letter_code
_entity_poly.pdbx_strand_id
1 'polypeptide(L)'
;MFPQTAFLMALAASSLVTGAAVPQRPIPGLSNYYSDYRGSGRPYPGNETSPIPATTNGTAGPDDVLYQNLLSAEWAIYEFYQQGVEDFNASSFTSLGLPNTTYDRIQEIRNNEAGHLAIFQSQISSNSLKPGPCKYSFGITSAESFLITLTLLEIASMGFLTGLAQQATLNATKGALTAVAETESRHNTWALMDIWNTNPFAGPTDTSFPYANEILDSTKQFVIPGSCPPENPEYPYPSQSLAQFTYNPDTNSTLTSGTEIEFVFTTPPPAWNETQEYYAVFYHGLLNISMPFNTKTNTTTIPDFELNKGLIIGIIADTPGAPTLDTVLAGPVLLVEQPAGAIKLA
;
A
#
# COMPACT_ATOMS: atom_id res chain seq x y z
N MET A 1 -2.80 5.66 48.12
CA MET A 1 -2.00 4.41 48.34
C MET A 1 -2.87 3.26 47.86
N PHE A 2 -2.78 2.88 46.58
CA PHE A 2 -3.49 1.74 46.04
C PHE A 2 -2.50 0.59 45.90
N PRO A 3 -2.85 -0.64 46.27
CA PRO A 3 -1.89 -1.75 46.27
C PRO A 3 -1.61 -2.24 44.86
N GLN A 4 -0.34 -2.19 44.48
CA GLN A 4 0.22 -2.66 43.20
C GLN A 4 0.27 -4.21 43.04
N THR A 5 -0.40 -4.97 43.89
CA THR A 5 -0.24 -6.43 43.96
C THR A 5 -1.33 -7.22 43.23
N ALA A 6 -2.35 -6.57 42.68
CA ALA A 6 -3.46 -7.30 42.01
C ALA A 6 -3.25 -7.56 40.51
N PHE A 7 -2.28 -6.92 39.85
CA PHE A 7 -2.11 -7.02 38.40
C PHE A 7 -1.17 -8.17 37.94
N LEU A 8 -0.35 -8.70 38.84
CA LEU A 8 0.61 -9.76 38.50
C LEU A 8 0.06 -11.18 38.61
N MET A 9 -1.09 -11.38 39.25
CA MET A 9 -1.67 -12.74 39.38
C MET A 9 -2.60 -13.12 38.22
N ALA A 10 -3.04 -12.19 37.38
CA ALA A 10 -3.90 -12.50 36.24
C ALA A 10 -3.12 -13.03 35.02
N LEU A 11 -1.80 -12.75 34.95
CA LEU A 11 -0.95 -13.23 33.84
C LEU A 11 -0.39 -14.65 34.05
N ALA A 12 -0.41 -15.17 35.26
CA ALA A 12 0.10 -16.52 35.53
C ALA A 12 -0.92 -17.65 35.29
N ALA A 13 -2.21 -17.32 35.17
CA ALA A 13 -3.27 -18.33 34.95
C ALA A 13 -3.61 -18.55 33.47
N SER A 14 -3.03 -17.79 32.53
CA SER A 14 -3.29 -17.94 31.11
C SER A 14 -2.33 -18.88 30.37
N SER A 15 -1.42 -19.55 31.05
CA SER A 15 -0.39 -20.40 30.43
C SER A 15 -0.77 -21.86 30.20
N LEU A 16 -2.06 -22.22 30.30
CA LEU A 16 -2.53 -23.59 30.05
C LEU A 16 -3.75 -23.67 29.09
N VAL A 17 -3.92 -22.70 28.20
CA VAL A 17 -4.58 -22.99 26.96
C VAL A 17 -3.53 -23.65 26.08
N THR A 18 -3.43 -24.96 26.14
CA THR A 18 -2.88 -25.73 25.03
C THR A 18 -3.77 -25.43 23.83
N GLY A 19 -3.45 -24.35 23.12
CA GLY A 19 -4.07 -24.06 21.84
C GLY A 19 -3.86 -25.31 21.02
N ALA A 20 -4.94 -26.00 20.67
CA ALA A 20 -4.89 -27.00 19.64
C ALA A 20 -4.22 -26.29 18.46
N ALA A 21 -3.04 -26.75 18.06
CA ALA A 21 -2.36 -26.23 16.88
C ALA A 21 -3.41 -26.33 15.77
N VAL A 22 -3.81 -25.17 15.24
CA VAL A 22 -4.63 -25.15 14.03
C VAL A 22 -3.86 -26.02 13.04
N PRO A 23 -4.41 -27.11 12.52
CA PRO A 23 -3.70 -27.95 11.59
C PRO A 23 -3.33 -27.05 10.40
N GLN A 24 -2.08 -26.64 10.33
CA GLN A 24 -1.55 -26.03 9.12
C GLN A 24 -1.67 -27.12 8.06
N ARG A 25 -2.63 -26.98 7.15
CA ARG A 25 -2.59 -27.76 5.92
C ARG A 25 -1.33 -27.33 5.22
N PRO A 26 -0.35 -28.23 5.02
CA PRO A 26 0.79 -27.91 4.17
C PRO A 26 0.24 -27.52 2.81
N ILE A 27 0.49 -26.32 2.35
CA ILE A 27 0.20 -25.97 0.97
C ILE A 27 1.21 -26.76 0.15
N PRO A 28 0.77 -27.71 -0.71
CA PRO A 28 1.70 -28.53 -1.47
C PRO A 28 2.63 -27.67 -2.29
N GLY A 29 3.92 -27.85 -2.12
CA GLY A 29 4.96 -27.13 -2.85
C GLY A 29 5.46 -25.83 -2.20
N LEU A 30 4.83 -25.37 -1.10
CA LEU A 30 5.27 -24.19 -0.35
C LEU A 30 5.68 -24.60 1.06
N SER A 31 6.97 -24.91 1.24
CA SER A 31 7.47 -25.28 2.56
C SER A 31 7.68 -24.09 3.48
N ASN A 32 7.96 -22.88 2.93
CA ASN A 32 8.18 -21.67 3.68
C ASN A 32 7.74 -20.45 2.88
N TYR A 33 6.86 -19.63 3.42
CA TYR A 33 6.58 -18.26 2.94
C TYR A 33 7.63 -17.25 3.43
N TYR A 34 8.63 -17.72 4.15
CA TYR A 34 9.72 -16.92 4.68
C TYR A 34 11.02 -17.34 4.01
N SER A 35 11.83 -16.35 3.64
CA SER A 35 13.17 -16.54 3.12
C SER A 35 14.15 -15.64 3.88
N ASP A 36 15.28 -16.22 4.32
CA ASP A 36 16.41 -15.49 4.86
C ASP A 36 17.50 -15.24 3.81
N TYR A 37 17.15 -15.40 2.54
CA TYR A 37 18.08 -15.22 1.42
C TYR A 37 18.70 -13.83 1.44
N ARG A 38 20.03 -13.81 1.26
CA ARG A 38 20.82 -12.58 1.11
C ARG A 38 21.50 -12.59 -0.26
N GLY A 39 21.50 -11.43 -0.90
CA GLY A 39 22.08 -11.23 -2.21
C GLY A 39 21.13 -10.62 -3.21
N SER A 40 21.64 -10.26 -4.39
CA SER A 40 20.88 -9.59 -5.44
C SER A 40 20.08 -10.56 -6.34
N GLY A 41 20.27 -11.85 -6.23
CA GLY A 41 19.44 -12.81 -6.98
C GLY A 41 18.01 -12.84 -6.51
N ARG A 42 17.12 -13.46 -7.29
CA ARG A 42 15.70 -13.57 -6.94
C ARG A 42 15.47 -14.65 -5.88
N PRO A 43 14.77 -14.33 -4.75
CA PRO A 43 14.32 -15.35 -3.82
C PRO A 43 13.16 -16.17 -4.41
N TYR A 44 12.68 -17.18 -3.68
CA TYR A 44 11.44 -17.86 -4.00
C TYR A 44 10.25 -16.86 -3.99
N PRO A 45 9.33 -16.90 -4.97
CA PRO A 45 9.15 -17.87 -6.07
C PRO A 45 9.96 -17.56 -7.34
N GLY A 46 11.20 -17.31 -7.26
CA GLY A 46 12.14 -16.71 -8.17
C GLY A 46 12.14 -17.09 -9.66
N ASN A 47 11.38 -18.09 -10.10
CA ASN A 47 11.34 -18.49 -11.50
C ASN A 47 9.94 -18.47 -12.12
N GLU A 48 8.92 -18.08 -11.40
CA GLU A 48 7.55 -18.03 -11.92
C GLU A 48 7.30 -16.68 -12.59
N THR A 49 7.77 -16.55 -13.83
CA THR A 49 7.70 -15.32 -14.62
C THR A 49 6.60 -15.36 -15.69
N SER A 50 5.69 -16.33 -15.60
CA SER A 50 4.61 -16.51 -16.58
C SER A 50 3.28 -16.69 -15.87
N PRO A 51 2.16 -16.32 -16.52
CA PRO A 51 0.84 -16.62 -16.00
C PRO A 51 0.67 -18.14 -15.77
N ILE A 52 0.02 -18.51 -14.67
CA ILE A 52 -0.33 -19.90 -14.41
C ILE A 52 -1.79 -20.09 -14.87
N PRO A 53 -2.04 -20.88 -15.92
CA PRO A 53 -3.39 -21.07 -16.44
C PRO A 53 -4.27 -21.83 -15.46
N ALA A 54 -5.59 -21.64 -15.58
CA ALA A 54 -6.56 -22.48 -14.87
C ALA A 54 -6.35 -23.94 -15.24
N THR A 55 -6.38 -24.81 -14.21
CA THR A 55 -6.18 -26.26 -14.38
C THR A 55 -7.49 -27.05 -14.38
N THR A 56 -8.60 -26.39 -14.07
CA THR A 56 -9.94 -26.97 -14.06
C THR A 56 -10.95 -26.02 -14.71
N ASN A 57 -12.03 -26.60 -15.27
CA ASN A 57 -13.12 -25.85 -15.85
C ASN A 57 -14.27 -25.77 -14.83
N GLY A 58 -14.31 -24.76 -14.03
CA GLY A 58 -15.35 -24.54 -13.03
C GLY A 58 -15.65 -23.06 -12.83
N THR A 59 -16.56 -22.77 -11.92
CA THR A 59 -16.84 -21.39 -11.52
C THR A 59 -15.63 -20.85 -10.75
N ALA A 60 -15.21 -19.63 -11.05
CA ALA A 60 -14.19 -18.91 -10.29
C ALA A 60 -14.56 -18.86 -8.80
N GLY A 61 -13.55 -18.87 -7.95
CA GLY A 61 -13.74 -18.67 -6.53
C GLY A 61 -14.30 -17.28 -6.23
N PRO A 62 -15.04 -17.10 -5.11
CA PRO A 62 -15.73 -15.84 -4.82
C PRO A 62 -14.79 -14.64 -4.66
N ASP A 63 -13.53 -14.87 -4.30
CA ASP A 63 -12.52 -13.83 -4.13
C ASP A 63 -11.35 -13.94 -5.15
N ASP A 64 -11.51 -14.75 -6.21
CA ASP A 64 -10.44 -14.95 -7.21
C ASP A 64 -10.04 -13.63 -7.88
N VAL A 65 -11.00 -12.79 -8.27
CA VAL A 65 -10.74 -11.48 -8.90
C VAL A 65 -9.96 -10.56 -7.95
N LEU A 66 -10.34 -10.57 -6.67
CA LEU A 66 -9.64 -9.79 -5.64
C LEU A 66 -8.16 -10.24 -5.55
N TYR A 67 -7.93 -11.55 -5.49
CA TYR A 67 -6.57 -12.08 -5.44
C TYR A 67 -5.80 -11.93 -6.75
N GLN A 68 -6.46 -11.89 -7.92
CA GLN A 68 -5.83 -11.57 -9.19
C GLN A 68 -5.34 -10.11 -9.21
N ASN A 69 -6.14 -9.17 -8.70
CA ASN A 69 -5.74 -7.79 -8.52
C ASN A 69 -4.52 -7.66 -7.59
N LEU A 70 -4.59 -8.32 -6.43
CA LEU A 70 -3.48 -8.34 -5.47
C LEU A 70 -2.21 -8.92 -6.07
N LEU A 71 -2.29 -10.07 -6.72
CA LEU A 71 -1.11 -10.71 -7.33
C LEU A 71 -0.48 -9.82 -8.41
N SER A 72 -1.31 -9.10 -9.18
CA SER A 72 -0.80 -8.15 -10.18
C SER A 72 -0.11 -6.94 -9.55
N ALA A 73 -0.64 -6.41 -8.45
CA ALA A 73 -0.01 -5.34 -7.68
C ALA A 73 1.30 -5.83 -7.04
N GLU A 74 1.26 -6.99 -6.45
CA GLU A 74 2.39 -7.60 -5.74
C GLU A 74 3.57 -7.88 -6.66
N TRP A 75 3.32 -8.26 -7.91
CA TRP A 75 4.38 -8.36 -8.92
C TRP A 75 5.11 -7.02 -9.09
N ALA A 76 4.41 -5.89 -9.09
CA ALA A 76 5.06 -4.59 -9.20
C ALA A 76 5.86 -4.26 -7.94
N ILE A 77 5.32 -4.52 -6.74
CA ILE A 77 6.00 -4.26 -5.46
C ILE A 77 7.26 -5.13 -5.35
N TYR A 78 7.14 -6.42 -5.61
CA TYR A 78 8.28 -7.33 -5.58
C TYR A 78 9.38 -6.91 -6.59
N GLU A 79 9.02 -6.58 -7.84
CA GLU A 79 9.98 -6.13 -8.86
C GLU A 79 10.63 -4.80 -8.47
N PHE A 80 9.92 -3.92 -7.79
CA PHE A 80 10.47 -2.68 -7.26
C PHE A 80 11.59 -2.96 -6.24
N TYR A 81 11.33 -3.82 -5.26
CA TYR A 81 12.34 -4.19 -4.27
C TYR A 81 13.48 -4.98 -4.89
N GLN A 82 13.19 -5.88 -5.83
CA GLN A 82 14.21 -6.64 -6.55
C GLN A 82 15.14 -5.72 -7.32
N GLN A 83 14.60 -4.72 -8.04
CA GLN A 83 15.41 -3.71 -8.73
C GLN A 83 16.27 -2.92 -7.73
N GLY A 84 15.70 -2.50 -6.60
CA GLY A 84 16.46 -1.79 -5.56
C GLY A 84 17.63 -2.60 -5.00
N VAL A 85 17.46 -3.91 -4.85
CA VAL A 85 18.54 -4.81 -4.40
C VAL A 85 19.58 -5.04 -5.49
N GLU A 86 19.21 -5.02 -6.77
CA GLU A 86 20.13 -5.18 -7.91
C GLU A 86 20.93 -3.89 -8.18
N ASP A 87 20.27 -2.73 -8.11
CA ASP A 87 20.86 -1.44 -8.48
C ASP A 87 21.69 -0.80 -7.35
N PHE A 88 21.38 -1.12 -6.09
CA PHE A 88 22.03 -0.53 -4.93
C PHE A 88 22.73 -1.59 -4.06
N ASN A 89 23.58 -1.10 -3.16
CA ASN A 89 24.28 -1.90 -2.17
C ASN A 89 24.40 -1.15 -0.84
N ALA A 90 24.97 -1.78 0.18
CA ALA A 90 25.09 -1.16 1.52
C ALA A 90 25.73 0.23 1.49
N SER A 91 26.75 0.45 0.63
CA SER A 91 27.41 1.75 0.56
C SER A 91 26.53 2.85 -0.07
N SER A 92 25.57 2.48 -0.91
CA SER A 92 24.60 3.43 -1.48
C SER A 92 23.76 4.10 -0.40
N PHE A 93 23.41 3.36 0.64
CA PHE A 93 22.57 3.86 1.74
C PHE A 93 23.39 4.49 2.88
N THR A 94 24.55 3.92 3.21
CA THR A 94 25.42 4.53 4.24
C THR A 94 25.99 5.87 3.80
N SER A 95 26.16 6.11 2.49
CA SER A 95 26.55 7.43 1.97
C SER A 95 25.48 8.50 2.15
N LEU A 96 24.22 8.11 2.39
CA LEU A 96 23.10 8.99 2.76
C LEU A 96 23.00 9.20 4.29
N GLY A 97 23.95 8.67 5.07
CA GLY A 97 23.93 8.76 6.53
C GLY A 97 23.05 7.70 7.21
N LEU A 98 22.51 6.74 6.46
CA LEU A 98 21.64 5.70 7.00
C LEU A 98 22.42 4.56 7.68
N PRO A 99 21.79 3.79 8.58
CA PRO A 99 22.40 2.64 9.24
C PRO A 99 22.99 1.62 8.25
N ASN A 100 24.03 0.94 8.63
CA ASN A 100 24.64 -0.12 7.82
C ASN A 100 23.72 -1.35 7.61
N THR A 101 22.67 -1.46 8.41
CA THR A 101 21.63 -2.51 8.32
C THR A 101 20.55 -2.20 7.29
N THR A 102 20.54 -0.98 6.70
CA THR A 102 19.47 -0.55 5.77
C THR A 102 19.36 -1.47 4.56
N TYR A 103 20.48 -1.83 3.94
CA TYR A 103 20.46 -2.73 2.77
C TYR A 103 19.99 -4.13 3.13
N ASP A 104 20.39 -4.66 4.28
CA ASP A 104 19.92 -5.97 4.75
C ASP A 104 18.41 -5.96 4.98
N ARG A 105 17.88 -4.85 5.54
CA ARG A 105 16.45 -4.68 5.75
C ARG A 105 15.67 -4.65 4.43
N ILE A 106 16.19 -3.95 3.43
CA ILE A 106 15.57 -3.92 2.09
C ILE A 106 15.52 -5.33 1.47
N GLN A 107 16.56 -6.15 1.65
CA GLN A 107 16.54 -7.54 1.22
C GLN A 107 15.52 -8.39 1.99
N GLU A 108 15.34 -8.14 3.30
CA GLU A 108 14.34 -8.83 4.11
C GLU A 108 12.92 -8.47 3.66
N ILE A 109 12.65 -7.19 3.37
CA ILE A 109 11.36 -6.74 2.84
C ILE A 109 11.12 -7.40 1.48
N ARG A 110 12.07 -7.33 0.53
CA ARG A 110 11.95 -8.03 -0.76
C ARG A 110 11.59 -9.51 -0.58
N ASN A 111 12.15 -10.18 0.42
CA ASN A 111 11.84 -11.58 0.68
C ASN A 111 10.41 -11.76 1.23
N ASN A 112 9.90 -10.78 1.97
CA ASN A 112 8.49 -10.77 2.41
C ASN A 112 7.57 -10.63 1.20
N GLU A 113 7.87 -9.71 0.26
CA GLU A 113 7.08 -9.52 -0.97
C GLU A 113 7.09 -10.78 -1.85
N ALA A 114 8.22 -11.49 -1.94
CA ALA A 114 8.25 -12.81 -2.58
C ALA A 114 7.33 -13.82 -1.87
N GLY A 115 7.20 -13.73 -0.55
CA GLY A 115 6.26 -14.51 0.24
C GLY A 115 4.80 -14.15 -0.06
N HIS A 116 4.49 -12.86 -0.18
CA HIS A 116 3.16 -12.36 -0.54
C HIS A 116 2.73 -12.85 -1.93
N LEU A 117 3.64 -12.83 -2.93
CA LEU A 117 3.39 -13.45 -4.25
C LEU A 117 2.93 -14.91 -4.11
N ALA A 118 3.65 -15.70 -3.32
CA ALA A 118 3.32 -17.10 -3.09
C ALA A 118 1.96 -17.28 -2.39
N ILE A 119 1.65 -16.42 -1.40
CA ILE A 119 0.35 -16.41 -0.72
C ILE A 119 -0.75 -16.15 -1.74
N PHE A 120 -0.68 -15.05 -2.50
CA PHE A 120 -1.74 -14.67 -3.42
C PHE A 120 -1.93 -15.68 -4.54
N GLN A 121 -0.85 -16.23 -5.12
CA GLN A 121 -0.93 -17.32 -6.08
C GLN A 121 -1.66 -18.54 -5.51
N SER A 122 -1.42 -18.88 -4.24
CA SER A 122 -2.05 -20.03 -3.59
C SER A 122 -3.54 -19.86 -3.31
N GLN A 123 -3.99 -18.62 -3.12
CA GLN A 123 -5.39 -18.31 -2.80
C GLN A 123 -6.29 -18.27 -4.05
N ILE A 124 -5.75 -17.98 -5.22
CA ILE A 124 -6.50 -18.06 -6.47
C ILE A 124 -6.84 -19.52 -6.76
N SER A 125 -8.11 -19.79 -6.99
CA SER A 125 -8.61 -21.17 -7.22
C SER A 125 -8.03 -21.78 -8.50
N SER A 126 -8.13 -23.12 -8.60
CA SER A 126 -7.72 -23.85 -9.81
C SER A 126 -8.57 -23.53 -11.05
N ASN A 127 -9.72 -22.87 -10.86
CA ASN A 127 -10.63 -22.49 -11.94
C ASN A 127 -10.28 -21.12 -12.57
N SER A 128 -9.33 -20.40 -11.99
CA SER A 128 -8.94 -19.07 -12.43
C SER A 128 -7.46 -19.00 -12.79
N LEU A 129 -7.15 -18.17 -13.78
CA LEU A 129 -5.77 -17.86 -14.16
C LEU A 129 -5.10 -17.05 -13.05
N LYS A 130 -3.84 -17.33 -12.77
CA LYS A 130 -2.99 -16.53 -11.89
C LYS A 130 -2.12 -15.63 -12.73
N PRO A 131 -2.26 -14.28 -12.64
CA PRO A 131 -1.51 -13.35 -13.49
C PRO A 131 0.00 -13.47 -13.28
N GLY A 132 0.75 -13.37 -14.37
CA GLY A 132 2.20 -13.25 -14.37
C GLY A 132 2.65 -11.79 -14.35
N PRO A 133 3.95 -11.53 -14.11
CA PRO A 133 4.50 -10.18 -14.06
C PRO A 133 4.44 -9.48 -15.42
N CYS A 134 4.29 -8.17 -15.38
CA CYS A 134 4.58 -7.26 -16.48
C CYS A 134 6.07 -6.84 -16.41
N LYS A 135 6.50 -5.93 -17.28
CA LYS A 135 7.72 -5.16 -17.08
C LYS A 135 7.38 -3.82 -16.45
N TYR A 136 8.24 -3.36 -15.56
CA TYR A 136 7.99 -2.17 -14.77
C TYR A 136 9.08 -1.12 -14.95
N SER A 137 8.71 0.14 -14.77
CA SER A 137 9.62 1.28 -14.74
C SER A 137 9.20 2.19 -13.58
N PHE A 138 10.02 2.27 -12.57
CA PHE A 138 9.72 3.03 -11.34
C PHE A 138 10.31 4.44 -11.35
N GLY A 139 11.05 4.81 -12.38
CA GLY A 139 11.70 6.12 -12.47
C GLY A 139 12.81 6.35 -11.42
N ILE A 140 13.32 5.28 -10.82
CA ILE A 140 14.38 5.34 -9.81
C ILE A 140 15.68 5.74 -10.46
N THR A 141 16.33 6.79 -9.93
CA THR A 141 17.60 7.32 -10.42
C THR A 141 18.69 7.36 -9.35
N SER A 142 18.32 7.13 -8.09
CA SER A 142 19.23 7.18 -6.93
C SER A 142 18.68 6.34 -5.78
N ALA A 143 19.53 6.00 -4.80
CA ALA A 143 19.10 5.36 -3.57
C ALA A 143 18.07 6.20 -2.80
N GLU A 144 18.19 7.53 -2.84
CA GLU A 144 17.22 8.43 -2.24
C GLU A 144 15.84 8.32 -2.90
N SER A 145 15.77 8.40 -4.25
CA SER A 145 14.50 8.25 -4.97
C SER A 145 13.87 6.87 -4.77
N PHE A 146 14.69 5.82 -4.61
CA PHE A 146 14.23 4.49 -4.23
C PHE A 146 13.54 4.52 -2.87
N LEU A 147 14.16 5.12 -1.84
CA LEU A 147 13.61 5.17 -0.48
C LEU A 147 12.30 6.00 -0.40
N ILE A 148 12.19 7.07 -1.18
CA ILE A 148 10.94 7.85 -1.29
C ILE A 148 9.83 6.97 -1.85
N THR A 149 10.09 6.30 -2.96
CA THR A 149 9.10 5.43 -3.62
C THR A 149 8.74 4.23 -2.75
N LEU A 150 9.71 3.63 -2.06
CA LEU A 150 9.50 2.57 -1.07
C LEU A 150 8.44 2.98 -0.04
N THR A 151 8.63 4.12 0.59
CA THR A 151 7.71 4.60 1.64
C THR A 151 6.30 4.82 1.08
N LEU A 152 6.17 5.38 -0.12
CA LEU A 152 4.87 5.59 -0.76
C LEU A 152 4.18 4.26 -1.12
N LEU A 153 4.93 3.25 -1.57
CA LEU A 153 4.39 1.93 -1.89
C LEU A 153 3.88 1.22 -0.64
N GLU A 154 4.65 1.24 0.46
CA GLU A 154 4.22 0.63 1.74
C GLU A 154 2.95 1.29 2.29
N ILE A 155 2.87 2.61 2.21
CA ILE A 155 1.66 3.35 2.60
C ILE A 155 0.47 2.97 1.70
N ALA A 156 0.68 2.90 0.39
CA ALA A 156 -0.35 2.50 -0.56
C ALA A 156 -0.82 1.07 -0.29
N SER A 157 0.11 0.15 0.02
CA SER A 157 -0.18 -1.25 0.35
C SER A 157 -1.11 -1.37 1.55
N MET A 158 -0.84 -0.66 2.64
CA MET A 158 -1.74 -0.63 3.78
C MET A 158 -3.13 -0.10 3.41
N GLY A 159 -3.19 0.96 2.61
CA GLY A 159 -4.46 1.57 2.17
C GLY A 159 -5.30 0.61 1.34
N PHE A 160 -4.75 -0.02 0.30
CA PHE A 160 -5.53 -0.91 -0.55
C PHE A 160 -5.90 -2.23 0.14
N LEU A 161 -5.05 -2.79 1.00
CA LEU A 161 -5.36 -4.01 1.73
C LEU A 161 -6.55 -3.83 2.68
N THR A 162 -6.62 -2.71 3.40
CA THR A 162 -7.77 -2.41 4.27
C THR A 162 -9.06 -2.19 3.47
N GLY A 163 -8.98 -1.56 2.30
CA GLY A 163 -10.11 -1.40 1.38
C GLY A 163 -10.58 -2.74 0.79
N LEU A 164 -9.66 -3.58 0.33
CA LEU A 164 -10.00 -4.92 -0.20
C LEU A 164 -10.56 -5.85 0.86
N ALA A 165 -10.13 -5.74 2.12
CA ALA A 165 -10.70 -6.51 3.21
C ALA A 165 -12.22 -6.26 3.39
N GLN A 166 -12.69 -5.05 3.08
CA GLN A 166 -14.11 -4.72 3.07
C GLN A 166 -14.85 -5.36 1.88
N GLN A 167 -14.20 -5.55 0.75
CA GLN A 167 -14.76 -6.15 -0.46
C GLN A 167 -14.74 -7.68 -0.43
N ALA A 168 -13.86 -8.30 0.38
CA ALA A 168 -13.71 -9.74 0.44
C ALA A 168 -14.99 -10.45 0.91
N THR A 169 -15.34 -11.54 0.24
CA THR A 169 -16.51 -12.36 0.56
C THR A 169 -16.21 -13.34 1.68
N LEU A 170 -15.05 -14.00 1.64
CA LEU A 170 -14.68 -15.04 2.57
C LEU A 170 -14.00 -14.49 3.83
N ASN A 171 -14.36 -14.98 5.00
CA ASN A 171 -13.68 -14.62 6.25
C ASN A 171 -12.19 -15.01 6.23
N ALA A 172 -11.83 -16.10 5.57
CA ALA A 172 -10.44 -16.52 5.41
C ALA A 172 -9.65 -15.46 4.59
N THR A 173 -10.26 -14.92 3.53
CA THR A 173 -9.67 -13.84 2.74
C THR A 173 -9.48 -12.58 3.58
N LYS A 174 -10.51 -12.16 4.33
CA LYS A 174 -10.39 -11.01 5.25
C LYS A 174 -9.24 -11.18 6.24
N GLY A 175 -9.11 -12.37 6.82
CA GLY A 175 -8.01 -12.68 7.74
C GLY A 175 -6.64 -12.64 7.06
N ALA A 176 -6.51 -13.17 5.85
CA ALA A 176 -5.26 -13.13 5.10
C ALA A 176 -4.85 -11.70 4.74
N LEU A 177 -5.79 -10.87 4.25
CA LEU A 177 -5.54 -9.47 3.93
C LEU A 177 -5.11 -8.66 5.15
N THR A 178 -5.75 -8.90 6.29
CA THR A 178 -5.35 -8.26 7.55
C THR A 178 -3.93 -8.65 7.96
N ALA A 179 -3.57 -9.93 7.85
CA ALA A 179 -2.25 -10.43 8.21
C ALA A 179 -1.15 -9.86 7.28
N VAL A 180 -1.44 -9.70 5.99
CA VAL A 180 -0.51 -9.04 5.06
C VAL A 180 -0.39 -7.55 5.39
N ALA A 181 -1.50 -6.85 5.63
CA ALA A 181 -1.49 -5.43 6.01
C ALA A 181 -0.67 -5.16 7.28
N GLU A 182 -0.66 -6.07 8.26
CA GLU A 182 0.21 -5.99 9.43
C GLU A 182 1.70 -6.10 9.06
N THR A 183 2.04 -6.85 8.02
CA THR A 183 3.41 -6.97 7.52
C THR A 183 3.83 -5.66 6.84
N GLU A 184 3.00 -5.11 5.96
CA GLU A 184 3.21 -3.81 5.31
C GLU A 184 3.37 -2.68 6.34
N SER A 185 2.57 -2.72 7.40
CA SER A 185 2.69 -1.77 8.52
C SER A 185 4.05 -1.84 9.22
N ARG A 186 4.66 -3.04 9.33
CA ARG A 186 6.03 -3.17 9.86
C ARG A 186 7.07 -2.57 8.93
N HIS A 187 6.94 -2.78 7.61
CA HIS A 187 7.83 -2.20 6.61
C HIS A 187 7.75 -0.67 6.66
N ASN A 188 6.54 -0.12 6.65
CA ASN A 188 6.33 1.31 6.75
C ASN A 188 6.86 1.89 8.07
N THR A 189 6.62 1.23 9.21
CA THR A 189 7.13 1.66 10.52
C THR A 189 8.65 1.77 10.51
N TRP A 190 9.34 0.76 9.95
CA TRP A 190 10.79 0.81 9.79
C TRP A 190 11.23 1.98 8.91
N ALA A 191 10.59 2.18 7.76
CA ALA A 191 10.92 3.28 6.85
C ALA A 191 10.78 4.64 7.53
N LEU A 192 9.68 4.87 8.24
CA LEU A 192 9.42 6.12 8.94
C LEU A 192 10.46 6.38 10.06
N MET A 193 10.84 5.35 10.81
CA MET A 193 11.78 5.50 11.93
C MET A 193 13.23 5.59 11.47
N ASP A 194 13.69 4.63 10.68
CA ASP A 194 15.11 4.44 10.38
C ASP A 194 15.58 5.25 9.16
N ILE A 195 14.68 5.53 8.22
CA ILE A 195 15.02 6.32 7.03
C ILE A 195 14.68 7.79 7.26
N TRP A 196 13.45 8.07 7.70
CA TRP A 196 12.92 9.44 7.76
C TRP A 196 13.00 10.08 9.14
N ASN A 197 13.46 9.34 10.15
CA ASN A 197 13.56 9.82 11.54
C ASN A 197 12.26 10.48 12.04
N THR A 198 11.13 9.87 11.71
CA THR A 198 9.79 10.34 12.09
C THR A 198 9.19 9.45 13.16
N ASN A 199 8.08 9.90 13.76
CA ASN A 199 7.38 9.15 14.80
C ASN A 199 6.09 8.50 14.25
N PRO A 200 6.10 7.22 13.84
CA PRO A 200 4.93 6.54 13.29
C PRO A 200 3.81 6.31 14.33
N PHE A 201 4.11 6.48 15.62
CA PHE A 201 3.14 6.25 16.71
C PHE A 201 2.30 7.48 17.03
N ALA A 202 2.53 8.60 16.37
CA ALA A 202 1.84 9.86 16.63
C ALA A 202 0.60 10.06 15.74
N GLY A 203 0.28 9.13 14.87
CA GLY A 203 -0.90 9.17 14.01
C GLY A 203 -2.16 8.60 14.67
N PRO A 204 -3.24 8.42 13.91
CA PRO A 204 -4.45 7.76 14.37
C PRO A 204 -4.17 6.30 14.72
N THR A 205 -5.06 5.72 15.54
CA THR A 205 -4.95 4.32 15.98
C THR A 205 -5.30 3.30 14.88
N ASP A 206 -5.76 3.76 13.75
CA ASP A 206 -6.24 2.97 12.62
C ASP A 206 -5.82 3.61 11.29
N THR A 207 -5.91 2.83 10.21
CA THR A 207 -5.71 3.31 8.85
C THR A 207 -6.68 2.56 7.96
N SER A 208 -7.56 3.28 7.27
CA SER A 208 -8.53 2.68 6.35
C SER A 208 -8.77 3.57 5.16
N PHE A 209 -8.89 2.95 3.98
CA PHE A 209 -9.33 3.62 2.76
C PHE A 209 -10.32 2.72 2.02
N PRO A 210 -11.54 3.20 1.72
CA PRO A 210 -12.61 2.34 1.22
C PRO A 210 -12.44 1.95 -0.26
N TYR A 211 -11.69 2.72 -1.04
CA TYR A 211 -11.64 2.61 -2.50
C TYR A 211 -10.30 2.01 -2.98
N ALA A 212 -10.09 0.75 -2.61
CA ALA A 212 -8.83 0.05 -2.89
C ALA A 212 -8.42 0.08 -4.37
N ASN A 213 -9.37 -0.07 -5.29
CA ASN A 213 -9.08 -0.12 -6.71
C ASN A 213 -8.53 1.21 -7.27
N GLU A 214 -8.80 2.34 -6.64
CA GLU A 214 -8.20 3.63 -7.00
C GLU A 214 -6.69 3.62 -6.75
N ILE A 215 -6.25 3.05 -5.61
CA ILE A 215 -4.83 2.90 -5.31
C ILE A 215 -4.20 1.92 -6.30
N LEU A 216 -4.87 0.80 -6.57
CA LEU A 216 -4.40 -0.19 -7.54
C LEU A 216 -4.30 0.39 -8.95
N ASP A 217 -5.25 1.22 -9.38
CA ASP A 217 -5.19 1.95 -10.65
C ASP A 217 -3.97 2.87 -10.73
N SER A 218 -3.60 3.53 -9.64
CA SER A 218 -2.42 4.40 -9.60
C SER A 218 -1.11 3.65 -9.83
N THR A 219 -1.05 2.36 -9.51
CA THR A 219 0.14 1.52 -9.75
C THR A 219 0.36 1.19 -11.22
N LYS A 220 -0.66 1.37 -12.08
CA LYS A 220 -0.50 1.21 -13.54
C LYS A 220 0.57 2.11 -14.14
N GLN A 221 0.84 3.26 -13.53
CA GLN A 221 1.90 4.16 -14.00
C GLN A 221 3.29 3.51 -14.04
N PHE A 222 3.51 2.48 -13.24
CA PHE A 222 4.77 1.74 -13.23
C PHE A 222 4.86 0.66 -14.30
N VAL A 223 3.73 0.25 -14.89
CA VAL A 223 3.69 -0.79 -15.91
C VAL A 223 4.11 -0.24 -17.27
N ILE A 224 5.11 -0.84 -17.90
CA ILE A 224 5.50 -0.49 -19.25
C ILE A 224 4.38 -0.93 -20.21
N PRO A 225 3.78 -0.02 -20.99
CA PRO A 225 2.65 -0.35 -21.87
C PRO A 225 2.96 -1.52 -22.82
N GLY A 226 2.04 -2.47 -22.91
CA GLY A 226 2.15 -3.64 -23.79
C GLY A 226 3.14 -4.72 -23.33
N SER A 227 3.66 -4.61 -22.10
CA SER A 227 4.65 -5.57 -21.57
C SER A 227 4.01 -6.72 -20.80
N CYS A 228 2.75 -6.61 -20.42
CA CYS A 228 2.06 -7.67 -19.70
C CYS A 228 1.80 -8.88 -20.59
N PRO A 229 1.84 -10.10 -20.04
CA PRO A 229 1.38 -11.28 -20.73
C PRO A 229 -0.05 -11.09 -21.26
N PRO A 230 -0.34 -11.46 -22.51
CA PRO A 230 -1.66 -11.25 -23.10
C PRO A 230 -2.77 -12.07 -22.43
N GLU A 231 -2.40 -13.13 -21.69
CA GLU A 231 -3.31 -13.97 -20.93
C GLU A 231 -3.74 -13.34 -19.61
N ASN A 232 -3.00 -12.35 -19.09
CA ASN A 232 -3.35 -11.69 -17.85
C ASN A 232 -4.73 -11.06 -17.93
N PRO A 233 -5.56 -11.13 -16.88
CA PRO A 233 -6.80 -10.37 -16.79
C PRO A 233 -6.50 -8.87 -16.79
N GLU A 234 -7.52 -8.08 -17.05
CA GLU A 234 -7.46 -6.63 -16.84
C GLU A 234 -7.07 -6.33 -15.39
N TYR A 235 -6.21 -5.31 -15.22
CA TYR A 235 -5.71 -4.92 -13.91
C TYR A 235 -5.78 -3.40 -13.71
N PRO A 236 -6.30 -2.96 -12.56
CA PRO A 236 -7.19 -3.71 -11.67
C PRO A 236 -8.54 -3.94 -12.34
N TYR A 237 -9.29 -4.91 -11.83
CA TYR A 237 -10.64 -5.15 -12.29
C TYR A 237 -11.63 -5.03 -11.11
N PRO A 238 -12.68 -4.20 -11.21
CA PRO A 238 -12.85 -3.20 -12.27
C PRO A 238 -11.84 -2.06 -12.15
N SER A 239 -11.43 -1.51 -13.31
CA SER A 239 -10.60 -0.29 -13.35
C SER A 239 -11.47 0.93 -13.07
N GLN A 240 -10.97 1.85 -12.26
CA GLN A 240 -11.66 3.11 -11.96
C GLN A 240 -11.35 4.17 -13.01
N SER A 241 -10.13 4.16 -13.55
CA SER A 241 -9.65 5.11 -14.57
C SER A 241 -9.84 6.58 -14.17
N LEU A 242 -9.71 6.87 -12.87
CA LEU A 242 -9.87 8.21 -12.34
C LEU A 242 -8.70 9.11 -12.74
N ALA A 243 -8.99 10.41 -12.83
CA ALA A 243 -7.94 11.41 -13.02
C ALA A 243 -6.94 11.37 -11.86
N GLN A 244 -5.64 11.33 -12.18
CA GLN A 244 -4.57 11.25 -11.19
C GLN A 244 -4.00 12.64 -10.91
N PHE A 245 -3.65 12.91 -9.67
CA PHE A 245 -3.03 14.15 -9.25
C PHE A 245 -2.03 13.93 -8.11
N THR A 246 -1.16 14.89 -7.95
CA THR A 246 -0.25 15.03 -6.81
C THR A 246 -0.45 16.40 -6.18
N TYR A 247 0.26 16.74 -5.12
CA TYR A 247 0.29 18.10 -4.59
C TYR A 247 1.60 18.78 -4.94
N ASN A 248 1.58 20.12 -5.00
CA ASN A 248 2.76 20.91 -5.28
C ASN A 248 3.64 21.00 -4.03
N PRO A 249 4.85 20.39 -4.01
CA PRO A 249 5.74 20.42 -2.86
C PRO A 249 6.49 21.77 -2.69
N ASP A 250 6.46 22.65 -3.72
CA ASP A 250 7.23 23.91 -3.73
C ASP A 250 6.60 25.01 -2.85
N THR A 251 5.37 24.83 -2.45
CA THR A 251 4.86 25.64 -1.35
C THR A 251 5.59 25.16 -0.09
N ASN A 252 6.40 26.01 0.55
CA ASN A 252 6.95 25.79 1.90
C ASN A 252 5.86 25.53 2.96
N SER A 253 4.71 25.10 2.51
CA SER A 253 3.55 24.75 3.30
C SER A 253 3.80 23.37 3.91
N THR A 254 4.16 23.37 5.17
CA THR A 254 3.84 22.27 6.04
C THR A 254 2.37 21.93 5.82
N LEU A 255 2.02 20.65 5.69
CA LEU A 255 0.62 20.19 5.60
C LEU A 255 -0.10 20.48 6.93
N THR A 256 -0.15 21.75 7.32
CA THR A 256 -0.76 22.20 8.57
C THR A 256 -2.20 22.62 8.32
N SER A 257 -3.04 22.34 9.28
CA SER A 257 -4.44 22.80 9.30
C SER A 257 -4.56 24.27 8.92
N GLY A 258 -5.52 24.58 8.05
CA GLY A 258 -5.78 25.92 7.53
C GLY A 258 -4.87 26.36 6.38
N THR A 259 -3.88 25.58 6.01
CA THR A 259 -3.01 25.89 4.86
C THR A 259 -3.70 25.55 3.53
N GLU A 260 -3.62 26.43 2.55
CA GLU A 260 -4.06 26.12 1.19
C GLU A 260 -3.04 25.20 0.51
N ILE A 261 -3.54 24.15 -0.14
CA ILE A 261 -2.76 23.20 -0.93
C ILE A 261 -3.24 23.22 -2.38
N GLU A 262 -2.33 23.20 -3.33
CA GLU A 262 -2.59 23.06 -4.76
C GLU A 262 -2.40 21.62 -5.20
N PHE A 263 -3.39 21.07 -5.89
CA PHE A 263 -3.30 19.78 -6.55
C PHE A 263 -2.87 19.94 -8.01
N VAL A 264 -1.89 19.15 -8.40
CA VAL A 264 -1.35 19.16 -9.77
C VAL A 264 -1.77 17.88 -10.47
N PHE A 265 -2.65 18.00 -11.47
CA PHE A 265 -3.10 16.84 -12.24
C PHE A 265 -1.99 16.30 -13.13
N THR A 266 -1.72 15.01 -13.02
CA THR A 266 -0.76 14.26 -13.84
C THR A 266 -1.41 13.60 -15.05
N THR A 267 -2.74 13.48 -15.04
CA THR A 267 -3.60 13.09 -16.17
C THR A 267 -4.64 14.20 -16.41
N PRO A 268 -5.35 14.22 -17.55
CA PRO A 268 -6.39 15.21 -17.77
C PRO A 268 -7.40 15.26 -16.60
N PRO A 269 -7.69 16.45 -16.06
CA PRO A 269 -8.66 16.59 -14.96
C PRO A 269 -10.07 16.19 -15.43
N PRO A 270 -10.97 15.88 -14.48
CA PRO A 270 -12.38 15.68 -14.80
C PRO A 270 -12.99 16.92 -15.48
N ALA A 271 -14.05 16.69 -16.26
CA ALA A 271 -14.85 17.79 -16.80
C ALA A 271 -15.66 18.43 -15.65
N TRP A 272 -15.25 19.63 -15.23
CA TRP A 272 -15.94 20.34 -14.17
C TRP A 272 -17.24 21.01 -14.64
N ASN A 273 -18.30 20.90 -13.83
CA ASN A 273 -19.54 21.65 -14.02
C ASN A 273 -19.48 22.93 -13.16
N GLU A 274 -19.50 24.10 -13.77
CA GLU A 274 -19.36 25.39 -13.06
C GLU A 274 -20.49 25.66 -12.05
N THR A 275 -21.61 24.95 -12.14
CA THR A 275 -22.75 25.11 -11.24
C THR A 275 -22.76 24.11 -10.08
N GLN A 276 -21.78 23.20 -10.04
CA GLN A 276 -21.66 22.17 -9.03
C GLN A 276 -20.54 22.51 -8.04
N GLU A 277 -20.74 22.19 -6.78
CA GLU A 277 -19.69 22.22 -5.76
C GLU A 277 -18.89 20.91 -5.80
N TYR A 278 -17.60 21.02 -5.53
CA TYR A 278 -16.68 19.90 -5.44
C TYR A 278 -15.92 19.95 -4.12
N TYR A 279 -15.47 18.79 -3.70
CA TYR A 279 -14.86 18.61 -2.39
C TYR A 279 -13.55 17.82 -2.51
N ALA A 280 -12.53 18.28 -1.81
CA ALA A 280 -11.40 17.43 -1.44
C ALA A 280 -11.81 16.66 -0.17
N VAL A 281 -11.83 15.36 -0.25
CA VAL A 281 -12.19 14.47 0.87
C VAL A 281 -10.92 13.80 1.38
N PHE A 282 -10.63 14.06 2.63
CA PHE A 282 -9.43 13.54 3.29
C PHE A 282 -9.80 12.42 4.25
N TYR A 283 -9.17 11.28 4.07
CA TYR A 283 -9.27 10.12 4.97
C TYR A 283 -8.07 10.12 5.91
N HIS A 284 -8.36 10.05 7.21
CA HIS A 284 -7.36 10.03 8.28
C HIS A 284 -7.86 9.06 9.37
N GLY A 285 -7.25 7.90 9.47
CA GLY A 285 -7.82 6.81 10.24
C GLY A 285 -9.17 6.36 9.68
N LEU A 286 -10.19 6.30 10.52
CA LEU A 286 -11.58 6.03 10.12
C LEU A 286 -12.38 7.31 9.80
N LEU A 287 -11.79 8.49 9.99
CA LEU A 287 -12.45 9.75 9.71
C LEU A 287 -12.33 10.13 8.24
N ASN A 288 -13.37 10.76 7.70
CA ASN A 288 -13.27 11.53 6.47
C ASN A 288 -13.73 12.96 6.70
N ILE A 289 -12.98 13.90 6.17
CA ILE A 289 -13.25 15.33 6.29
C ILE A 289 -13.31 15.92 4.89
N SER A 290 -14.41 16.61 4.57
CA SER A 290 -14.62 17.25 3.28
C SER A 290 -14.33 18.74 3.36
N MET A 291 -13.48 19.21 2.47
CA MET A 291 -13.15 20.62 2.31
C MET A 291 -13.60 21.10 0.92
N PRO A 292 -14.06 22.34 0.76
CA PRO A 292 -14.35 22.87 -0.57
C PRO A 292 -13.15 22.78 -1.49
N PHE A 293 -13.37 22.35 -2.72
CA PHE A 293 -12.34 22.29 -3.76
C PHE A 293 -12.59 23.33 -4.84
N ASN A 294 -11.61 24.17 -5.11
CA ASN A 294 -11.68 25.18 -6.16
C ASN A 294 -11.15 24.61 -7.48
N THR A 295 -12.06 24.30 -8.39
CA THR A 295 -11.73 23.72 -9.71
C THR A 295 -11.00 24.67 -10.68
N LYS A 296 -10.98 25.99 -10.40
CA LYS A 296 -10.28 26.99 -11.24
C LYS A 296 -8.80 27.09 -10.89
N THR A 297 -8.49 26.92 -9.61
CA THR A 297 -7.13 27.01 -9.09
C THR A 297 -6.57 25.67 -8.68
N ASN A 298 -7.38 24.61 -8.69
CA ASN A 298 -7.09 23.27 -8.17
C ASN A 298 -6.63 23.29 -6.71
N THR A 299 -7.21 24.18 -5.90
CA THR A 299 -6.81 24.34 -4.50
C THR A 299 -7.89 23.92 -3.54
N THR A 300 -7.45 23.52 -2.35
CA THR A 300 -8.28 23.27 -1.18
C THR A 300 -7.52 23.66 0.07
N THR A 301 -8.18 23.58 1.22
CA THR A 301 -7.53 23.84 2.52
C THR A 301 -7.33 22.52 3.27
N ILE A 302 -6.17 22.34 3.88
CA ILE A 302 -5.90 21.21 4.78
C ILE A 302 -6.84 21.33 5.99
N PRO A 303 -7.66 20.32 6.27
CA PRO A 303 -8.56 20.34 7.41
C PRO A 303 -7.81 20.25 8.75
N ASP A 304 -8.51 20.52 9.82
CA ASP A 304 -8.02 20.25 11.16
C ASP A 304 -8.21 18.76 11.49
N PHE A 305 -7.13 18.02 11.45
CA PHE A 305 -7.07 16.65 11.94
C PHE A 305 -6.67 16.71 13.42
N GLU A 306 -7.41 16.04 14.29
CA GLU A 306 -7.20 16.12 15.75
C GLU A 306 -5.75 15.84 16.18
N LEU A 307 -5.04 15.00 15.44
CA LEU A 307 -3.66 14.62 15.73
C LEU A 307 -2.64 15.30 14.82
N ASN A 308 -3.04 15.84 13.68
CA ASN A 308 -2.18 16.46 12.64
C ASN A 308 -0.94 15.62 12.31
N LYS A 309 -1.05 14.28 12.31
CA LYS A 309 0.06 13.37 12.08
C LYS A 309 -0.43 12.06 11.49
N GLY A 310 0.47 11.40 10.76
CA GLY A 310 0.23 10.09 10.19
C GLY A 310 -0.13 10.14 8.71
N LEU A 311 -0.77 9.08 8.23
CA LEU A 311 -1.19 8.95 6.85
C LEU A 311 -2.52 9.66 6.62
N ILE A 312 -2.56 10.45 5.56
CA ILE A 312 -3.77 11.08 5.04
C ILE A 312 -3.89 10.68 3.57
N ILE A 313 -5.06 10.20 3.17
CA ILE A 313 -5.36 9.90 1.77
C ILE A 313 -6.40 10.93 1.29
N GLY A 314 -6.08 11.65 0.21
CA GLY A 314 -6.96 12.66 -0.36
C GLY A 314 -7.54 12.23 -1.70
N ILE A 315 -8.82 12.53 -1.92
CA ILE A 315 -9.50 12.36 -3.20
C ILE A 315 -10.32 13.62 -3.53
N ILE A 316 -10.75 13.75 -4.78
CA ILE A 316 -11.70 14.77 -5.17
C ILE A 316 -13.03 14.10 -5.50
N ALA A 317 -14.11 14.64 -4.96
CA ALA A 317 -15.46 14.13 -5.10
C ALA A 317 -16.46 15.23 -5.42
N ASP A 318 -17.60 14.83 -5.98
CA ASP A 318 -18.76 15.72 -6.24
C ASP A 318 -19.77 15.76 -5.08
N THR A 319 -19.53 14.93 -4.08
CA THR A 319 -20.41 14.81 -2.89
C THR A 319 -19.55 14.79 -1.63
N PRO A 320 -19.91 15.53 -0.58
CA PRO A 320 -19.17 15.53 0.69
C PRO A 320 -19.06 14.12 1.26
N GLY A 321 -17.88 13.76 1.76
CA GLY A 321 -17.57 12.45 2.33
C GLY A 321 -17.39 11.34 1.33
N ALA A 322 -17.60 11.60 0.03
CA ALA A 322 -17.51 10.58 -1.04
C ALA A 322 -18.18 9.26 -0.61
N PRO A 323 -19.51 9.22 -0.45
CA PRO A 323 -20.20 8.09 0.16
C PRO A 323 -20.20 6.83 -0.70
N THR A 324 -19.96 6.95 -2.00
CA THR A 324 -19.85 5.84 -2.95
C THR A 324 -18.75 6.14 -3.95
N LEU A 325 -18.23 5.10 -4.58
CA LEU A 325 -17.20 5.24 -5.61
C LEU A 325 -17.66 6.11 -6.79
N ASP A 326 -18.93 6.08 -7.15
CA ASP A 326 -19.50 6.91 -8.25
C ASP A 326 -19.40 8.42 -7.95
N THR A 327 -19.21 8.79 -6.69
CA THR A 327 -19.02 10.20 -6.30
C THR A 327 -17.57 10.65 -6.33
N VAL A 328 -16.62 9.72 -6.54
CA VAL A 328 -15.18 10.01 -6.63
C VAL A 328 -14.82 10.37 -8.06
N LEU A 329 -14.13 11.48 -8.26
CA LEU A 329 -13.79 12.02 -9.57
C LEU A 329 -12.30 11.97 -9.89
N ALA A 330 -11.44 12.04 -8.87
CA ALA A 330 -10.00 12.02 -9.04
C ALA A 330 -9.27 11.55 -7.77
N GLY A 331 -8.09 10.99 -7.95
CA GLY A 331 -7.21 10.56 -6.87
C GLY A 331 -6.82 9.08 -6.96
N PRO A 332 -6.29 8.52 -5.89
CA PRO A 332 -5.97 9.19 -4.62
C PRO A 332 -4.63 9.94 -4.65
N VAL A 333 -4.44 10.86 -3.72
CA VAL A 333 -3.13 11.41 -3.34
C VAL A 333 -2.79 10.96 -1.93
N LEU A 334 -1.55 10.54 -1.73
CA LEU A 334 -1.03 10.15 -0.42
C LEU A 334 -0.29 11.35 0.18
N LEU A 335 -0.76 11.80 1.34
CA LEU A 335 -0.15 12.86 2.11
C LEU A 335 0.36 12.24 3.41
N VAL A 336 1.66 12.37 3.64
CA VAL A 336 2.25 11.94 4.91
C VAL A 336 2.49 13.17 5.75
N GLU A 337 1.61 13.43 6.69
CA GLU A 337 1.83 14.47 7.65
C GLU A 337 2.76 13.97 8.74
N GLN A 338 3.97 14.46 8.69
CA GLN A 338 4.99 14.21 9.70
C GLN A 338 5.54 15.53 10.22
N PRO A 339 6.17 15.56 11.40
CA PRO A 339 6.57 16.83 11.99
C PRO A 339 7.26 17.70 10.94
N ALA A 340 6.58 18.77 10.62
CA ALA A 340 6.99 19.89 9.79
C ALA A 340 7.89 19.55 8.57
N GLY A 341 7.25 19.25 7.47
CA GLY A 341 7.89 19.14 6.16
C GLY A 341 8.08 17.71 5.70
N ALA A 342 7.55 17.50 4.51
CA ALA A 342 7.73 16.29 3.74
C ALA A 342 9.09 15.64 3.96
N ILE A 343 9.08 14.32 3.98
CA ILE A 343 10.23 13.43 3.92
C ILE A 343 11.41 14.12 3.26
N LYS A 344 12.33 14.64 4.07
CA LYS A 344 13.65 15.11 3.63
C LYS A 344 14.67 14.25 4.32
N LEU A 345 15.48 13.57 3.53
CA LEU A 345 16.75 13.05 4.04
C LEU A 345 17.55 14.26 4.55
N ALA A 346 18.07 14.13 5.76
CA ALA A 346 18.84 15.18 6.42
C ALA A 346 20.17 15.45 5.69
#